data_3e613691c75eccaa8586b8dd2b723a58
#
_entry.id   3e613691c75eccaa8586b8dd2b723a58
#
_cell.length_a   1.000
_cell.length_b   1.000
_cell.length_c   1.000
_cell.angle_alpha   90.00
_cell.angle_beta   90.00
_cell.angle_gamma   90.00
#
_symmetry.space_group_name_H-M   'P 1'
#
loop_
_entity.id
_entity.type
_entity.pdbx_description
1 polymer ?
#
loop_
_entity_poly.entity_id
_entity_poly.type
_entity_poly.pdbx_seq_one_letter_code
_entity_poly.pdbx_strand_id
1 'polypeptide(L)'
;MEGNPTGCMGLADYLGWGWTSKAGLPVVNVPGCPVQPDNFMETILYLLYQVAGYAPMIPLDEQLRPTWLFGKTVHEGCDRAGYYEQGDFADHYGSPKCIVKLGCWGPVVNCNVPKRGWMAGLGGCPNVGGICIGCTMPGFPDKFMPFMDEPPGAKVSSGFAVAYGRAVATLRNMTQATVNKEPKWRHARAELTTGYHPRSY
;
A
#
# COMPACT_ATOMS: atom_id res chain seq x y z
N MET A 1 19.81 7.32 -14.13
CA MET A 1 20.99 7.50 -15.03
C MET A 1 20.50 8.16 -16.29
N GLU A 2 21.08 9.28 -16.65
CA GLU A 2 20.80 9.83 -17.96
C GLU A 2 21.31 8.87 -19.04
N GLY A 3 20.43 8.52 -19.99
CA GLY A 3 20.84 7.94 -21.25
C GLY A 3 20.77 6.43 -21.37
N ASN A 4 20.19 5.67 -20.44
CA ASN A 4 20.06 4.20 -20.56
C ASN A 4 21.30 3.51 -21.21
N PRO A 5 22.48 3.57 -20.59
CA PRO A 5 23.75 3.17 -21.22
C PRO A 5 23.81 1.68 -21.57
N THR A 6 22.93 0.86 -21.00
CA THR A 6 22.87 -0.58 -21.25
C THR A 6 21.88 -0.94 -22.36
N GLY A 7 21.02 -0.01 -22.80
CA GLY A 7 19.92 -0.28 -23.73
C GLY A 7 18.81 -1.17 -23.12
N CYS A 8 18.85 -1.45 -21.81
CA CYS A 8 17.78 -2.21 -21.14
C CYS A 8 16.47 -1.43 -21.17
N MET A 9 15.38 -2.12 -21.53
CA MET A 9 14.05 -1.51 -21.58
C MET A 9 12.99 -2.51 -21.14
N GLY A 10 11.84 -2.00 -20.74
CA GLY A 10 10.68 -2.83 -20.45
C GLY A 10 10.09 -3.48 -21.70
N LEU A 11 9.32 -4.54 -21.54
CA LEU A 11 8.73 -5.25 -22.67
C LEU A 11 7.80 -4.33 -23.49
N ALA A 12 7.03 -3.46 -22.84
CA ALA A 12 6.17 -2.50 -23.51
C ALA A 12 6.96 -1.44 -24.31
N ASP A 13 8.13 -1.05 -23.81
CA ASP A 13 9.02 -0.11 -24.53
C ASP A 13 9.63 -0.77 -25.76
N TYR A 14 9.95 -2.06 -25.68
CA TYR A 14 10.51 -2.83 -26.78
C TYR A 14 9.48 -3.15 -27.87
N LEU A 15 8.29 -3.62 -27.49
CA LEU A 15 7.24 -4.05 -28.43
C LEU A 15 6.36 -2.88 -28.89
N GLY A 16 6.36 -1.78 -28.16
CA GLY A 16 5.41 -0.67 -28.29
C GLY A 16 4.23 -0.80 -27.34
N TRP A 17 3.81 0.32 -26.77
CA TRP A 17 2.74 0.39 -25.74
C TRP A 17 1.35 -0.03 -26.23
N GLY A 18 1.12 -0.02 -27.53
CA GLY A 18 -0.12 -0.51 -28.16
C GLY A 18 -0.05 -1.94 -28.67
N TRP A 19 1.04 -2.66 -28.38
CA TRP A 19 1.21 -4.03 -28.85
C TRP A 19 0.18 -5.00 -28.25
N THR A 20 -0.32 -5.90 -29.10
CA THR A 20 -1.19 -6.99 -28.67
C THR A 20 -0.70 -8.32 -29.25
N SER A 21 -0.88 -9.39 -28.49
CA SER A 21 -0.59 -10.76 -28.91
C SER A 21 -1.58 -11.23 -29.99
N LYS A 22 -1.31 -12.39 -30.62
CA LYS A 22 -2.25 -13.05 -31.55
C LYS A 22 -3.61 -13.37 -30.91
N ALA A 23 -3.66 -13.50 -29.59
CA ALA A 23 -4.90 -13.71 -28.82
C ALA A 23 -5.57 -12.38 -28.39
N GLY A 24 -5.09 -11.23 -28.87
CA GLY A 24 -5.63 -9.92 -28.51
C GLY A 24 -5.25 -9.44 -27.11
N LEU A 25 -4.30 -10.09 -26.44
CA LEU A 25 -3.86 -9.68 -25.09
C LEU A 25 -2.83 -8.56 -25.19
N PRO A 26 -2.96 -7.49 -24.38
CA PRO A 26 -1.95 -6.44 -24.27
C PRO A 26 -0.72 -6.93 -23.49
N VAL A 27 0.34 -6.13 -23.49
CA VAL A 27 1.39 -6.25 -22.45
C VAL A 27 0.78 -5.85 -21.11
N VAL A 28 1.04 -6.65 -20.07
CA VAL A 28 0.57 -6.37 -18.71
C VAL A 28 1.78 -6.32 -17.78
N ASN A 29 1.95 -5.19 -17.11
CA ASN A 29 3.01 -4.99 -16.13
C ASN A 29 2.50 -5.34 -14.73
N VAL A 30 3.17 -6.28 -14.07
CA VAL A 30 2.92 -6.61 -12.66
C VAL A 30 4.20 -6.35 -11.87
N PRO A 31 4.49 -5.08 -11.57
CA PRO A 31 5.76 -4.71 -10.94
C PRO A 31 5.84 -5.13 -9.48
N GLY A 32 7.08 -5.32 -9.02
CA GLY A 32 7.43 -5.65 -7.64
C GLY A 32 8.92 -6.01 -7.55
N CYS A 33 9.46 -6.01 -6.36
CA CYS A 33 10.87 -6.34 -6.13
C CYS A 33 11.04 -7.31 -4.93
N PRO A 34 10.74 -8.59 -5.14
CA PRO A 34 10.13 -9.25 -6.29
C PRO A 34 8.63 -8.95 -6.46
N VAL A 35 8.03 -9.45 -7.55
CA VAL A 35 6.58 -9.41 -7.73
C VAL A 35 5.89 -10.26 -6.66
N GLN A 36 4.76 -9.77 -6.14
CA GLN A 36 3.96 -10.53 -5.19
C GLN A 36 3.28 -11.70 -5.92
N PRO A 37 3.48 -12.97 -5.48
CA PRO A 37 3.07 -14.15 -6.23
C PRO A 37 1.57 -14.21 -6.54
N ASP A 38 0.71 -13.87 -5.58
CA ASP A 38 -0.75 -13.91 -5.79
C ASP A 38 -1.19 -12.83 -6.81
N ASN A 39 -0.54 -11.66 -6.83
CA ASN A 39 -0.80 -10.63 -7.84
C ASN A 39 -0.48 -11.15 -9.24
N PHE A 40 0.61 -11.87 -9.38
CA PHE A 40 1.02 -12.47 -10.64
C PHE A 40 0.05 -13.57 -11.08
N MET A 41 -0.28 -14.50 -10.19
CA MET A 41 -1.20 -15.61 -10.48
C MET A 41 -2.61 -15.13 -10.80
N GLU A 42 -3.12 -14.16 -10.05
CA GLU A 42 -4.44 -13.55 -10.29
C GLU A 42 -4.50 -12.85 -11.65
N THR A 43 -3.43 -12.16 -12.02
CA THR A 43 -3.33 -11.53 -13.35
C THR A 43 -3.33 -12.57 -14.48
N ILE A 44 -2.54 -13.63 -14.36
CA ILE A 44 -2.53 -14.73 -15.35
C ILE A 44 -3.92 -15.37 -15.47
N LEU A 45 -4.55 -15.68 -14.34
CA LEU A 45 -5.87 -16.28 -14.32
C LEU A 45 -6.90 -15.38 -15.02
N TYR A 46 -6.86 -14.07 -14.76
CA TYR A 46 -7.74 -13.13 -15.46
C TYR A 46 -7.52 -13.16 -16.99
N LEU A 47 -6.26 -13.14 -17.43
CA LEU A 47 -5.92 -13.21 -18.85
C LEU A 47 -6.39 -14.51 -19.52
N LEU A 48 -6.29 -15.62 -18.81
CA LEU A 48 -6.82 -16.91 -19.31
C LEU A 48 -8.34 -16.88 -19.46
N TYR A 49 -9.07 -16.33 -18.50
CA TYR A 49 -10.52 -16.13 -18.62
C TYR A 49 -10.89 -15.17 -19.75
N GLN A 50 -10.10 -14.11 -19.97
CA GLN A 50 -10.32 -13.19 -21.07
C GLN A 50 -10.15 -13.90 -22.44
N VAL A 51 -9.09 -14.69 -22.62
CA VAL A 51 -8.88 -15.48 -23.85
C VAL A 51 -9.99 -16.49 -24.07
N ALA A 52 -10.48 -17.12 -23.01
CA ALA A 52 -11.59 -18.07 -23.04
C ALA A 52 -12.97 -17.39 -23.24
N GLY A 53 -13.03 -16.06 -23.28
CA GLY A 53 -14.28 -15.31 -23.47
C GLY A 53 -15.15 -15.18 -22.19
N TYR A 54 -14.63 -15.54 -21.02
CA TYR A 54 -15.34 -15.48 -19.75
C TYR A 54 -15.10 -14.18 -18.98
N ALA A 55 -14.13 -13.35 -19.38
CA ALA A 55 -13.85 -12.07 -18.76
C ALA A 55 -13.71 -10.97 -19.82
N PRO A 56 -14.09 -9.72 -19.51
CA PRO A 56 -13.86 -8.58 -20.38
C PRO A 56 -12.37 -8.28 -20.52
N MET A 57 -12.03 -7.28 -21.36
CA MET A 57 -10.66 -6.78 -21.46
C MET A 57 -10.14 -6.38 -20.07
N ILE A 58 -8.93 -6.83 -19.75
CA ILE A 58 -8.28 -6.53 -18.48
C ILE A 58 -8.17 -5.00 -18.25
N PRO A 59 -8.69 -4.46 -17.16
CA PRO A 59 -8.60 -3.03 -16.89
C PRO A 59 -7.18 -2.68 -16.42
N LEU A 60 -6.51 -1.87 -17.23
CA LEU A 60 -5.13 -1.42 -17.01
C LEU A 60 -5.09 0.09 -16.77
N ASP A 61 -4.11 0.52 -16.00
CA ASP A 61 -3.75 1.93 -15.86
C ASP A 61 -2.81 2.39 -16.99
N GLU A 62 -2.39 3.66 -16.97
CA GLU A 62 -1.49 4.26 -17.96
C GLU A 62 -0.10 3.60 -18.03
N GLN A 63 0.23 2.81 -17.03
CA GLN A 63 1.49 2.05 -16.94
C GLN A 63 1.29 0.57 -17.29
N LEU A 64 0.15 0.21 -17.89
CA LEU A 64 -0.26 -1.16 -18.22
C LEU A 64 -0.29 -2.09 -16.99
N ARG A 65 -0.61 -1.55 -15.80
CA ARG A 65 -0.75 -2.33 -14.56
C ARG A 65 -2.22 -2.60 -14.28
N PRO A 66 -2.60 -3.80 -13.79
CA PRO A 66 -3.98 -4.07 -13.38
C PRO A 66 -4.48 -3.07 -12.33
N THR A 67 -5.56 -2.38 -12.64
CA THR A 67 -6.07 -1.28 -11.79
C THR A 67 -6.51 -1.73 -10.40
N TRP A 68 -7.02 -2.95 -10.25
CA TRP A 68 -7.41 -3.50 -8.94
C TRP A 68 -6.23 -3.83 -8.04
N LEU A 69 -5.03 -4.03 -8.61
CA LEU A 69 -3.80 -4.29 -7.85
C LEU A 69 -3.06 -3.00 -7.49
N PHE A 70 -3.07 -2.02 -8.41
CA PHE A 70 -2.25 -0.81 -8.31
C PHE A 70 -3.07 0.49 -8.29
N GLY A 71 -4.39 0.41 -8.07
CA GLY A 71 -5.27 1.58 -7.99
C GLY A 71 -5.23 2.32 -6.65
N LYS A 72 -4.69 1.69 -5.60
CA LYS A 72 -4.62 2.26 -4.25
C LYS A 72 -3.19 2.46 -3.80
N THR A 73 -2.98 3.44 -2.93
CA THR A 73 -1.65 3.70 -2.37
C THR A 73 -1.27 2.66 -1.31
N VAL A 74 0.02 2.48 -1.11
CA VAL A 74 0.57 1.69 0.00
C VAL A 74 0.04 2.20 1.34
N HIS A 75 -0.08 3.52 1.47
CA HIS A 75 -0.59 4.15 2.69
C HIS A 75 -2.01 3.69 3.06
N GLU A 76 -2.91 3.55 2.09
CA GLU A 76 -4.28 3.09 2.30
C GLU A 76 -4.38 1.66 2.86
N GLY A 77 -3.39 0.83 2.61
CA GLY A 77 -3.31 -0.54 3.11
C GLY A 77 -2.33 -0.76 4.27
N CYS A 78 -1.69 0.31 4.74
CA CYS A 78 -0.65 0.25 5.75
C CYS A 78 -1.24 0.30 7.17
N ASP A 79 -0.86 -0.63 8.03
CA ASP A 79 -1.27 -0.66 9.45
C ASP A 79 -0.78 0.56 10.22
N ARG A 80 0.22 1.27 9.67
CA ARG A 80 0.79 2.49 10.26
C ARG A 80 0.12 3.78 9.78
N ALA A 81 -0.92 3.69 8.92
CA ALA A 81 -1.61 4.86 8.37
C ALA A 81 -2.19 5.77 9.46
N GLY A 82 -2.77 5.17 10.50
CA GLY A 82 -3.31 5.94 11.63
C GLY A 82 -2.29 6.80 12.36
N TYR A 83 -1.03 6.37 12.43
CA TYR A 83 0.05 7.20 12.99
C TYR A 83 0.41 8.37 12.09
N TYR A 84 0.36 8.19 10.76
CA TYR A 84 0.55 9.29 9.82
C TYR A 84 -0.52 10.35 9.99
N GLU A 85 -1.78 9.94 10.07
CA GLU A 85 -2.92 10.85 10.25
C GLU A 85 -2.87 11.61 11.59
N GLN A 86 -2.28 10.99 12.61
CA GLN A 86 -2.06 11.62 13.93
C GLN A 86 -0.80 12.49 13.96
N GLY A 87 0.03 12.48 12.90
CA GLY A 87 1.31 13.16 12.89
C GLY A 87 2.36 12.55 13.81
N ASP A 88 2.19 11.25 14.15
CA ASP A 88 3.09 10.51 15.03
C ASP A 88 4.06 9.67 14.19
N PHE A 89 5.28 10.18 14.03
CA PHE A 89 6.30 9.63 13.18
C PHE A 89 7.39 8.92 13.96
N ALA A 90 7.91 7.84 13.37
CA ALA A 90 9.07 7.14 13.88
C ALA A 90 10.35 7.97 13.68
N ASP A 91 11.22 7.91 14.65
CA ASP A 91 12.57 8.51 14.67
C ASP A 91 13.67 7.46 14.45
N HIS A 92 13.32 6.17 14.56
CA HIS A 92 14.22 5.04 14.33
C HIS A 92 13.46 3.83 13.75
N TYR A 93 14.20 2.95 13.08
CA TYR A 93 13.66 1.65 12.62
C TYR A 93 13.35 0.75 13.83
N GLY A 94 12.28 -0.03 13.72
CA GLY A 94 11.75 -0.85 14.82
C GLY A 94 10.64 -0.17 15.63
N SER A 95 10.46 1.15 15.50
CA SER A 95 9.30 1.84 16.06
C SER A 95 8.00 1.38 15.38
N PRO A 96 6.87 1.21 16.10
CA PRO A 96 5.57 0.90 15.50
C PRO A 96 4.94 2.08 14.75
N LYS A 97 5.46 3.29 14.93
CA LYS A 97 4.94 4.53 14.36
C LYS A 97 5.14 4.63 12.84
N CYS A 98 4.55 5.64 12.19
CA CYS A 98 4.72 5.85 10.76
C CYS A 98 6.17 6.21 10.41
N ILE A 99 6.76 5.47 9.47
CA ILE A 99 8.16 5.55 9.05
C ILE A 99 8.39 6.45 7.83
N VAL A 100 7.45 7.36 7.52
CA VAL A 100 7.58 8.27 6.37
C VAL A 100 8.83 9.13 6.46
N LYS A 101 9.20 9.59 7.64
CA LYS A 101 10.42 10.38 7.88
C LYS A 101 11.71 9.58 7.75
N LEU A 102 11.62 8.26 7.74
CA LEU A 102 12.75 7.36 7.52
C LEU A 102 12.90 6.93 6.06
N GLY A 103 12.20 7.59 5.13
CA GLY A 103 12.33 7.36 3.70
C GLY A 103 11.22 6.51 3.07
N CYS A 104 10.09 6.33 3.74
CA CYS A 104 8.96 5.57 3.19
C CYS A 104 8.18 6.38 2.15
N TRP A 105 8.07 5.84 0.93
CA TRP A 105 7.29 6.43 -0.17
C TRP A 105 5.82 6.01 -0.18
N GLY A 106 5.36 5.30 0.85
CA GLY A 106 4.01 4.74 0.94
C GLY A 106 2.85 5.67 0.56
N PRO A 107 2.85 6.94 0.96
CA PRO A 107 1.76 7.87 0.64
C PRO A 107 1.54 8.14 -0.85
N VAL A 108 2.57 7.98 -1.69
CA VAL A 108 2.53 8.31 -3.13
C VAL A 108 2.74 7.10 -4.04
N VAL A 109 2.92 5.92 -3.51
CA VAL A 109 3.19 4.69 -4.26
C VAL A 109 1.95 3.81 -4.33
N ASN A 110 1.57 3.40 -5.51
CA ASN A 110 0.45 2.51 -5.76
C ASN A 110 0.87 1.04 -5.65
N CYS A 111 0.37 0.34 -4.63
CA CYS A 111 0.65 -1.08 -4.41
C CYS A 111 -0.33 -1.68 -3.38
N ASN A 112 -0.81 -2.89 -3.62
CA ASN A 112 -1.74 -3.57 -2.72
C ASN A 112 -1.06 -4.46 -1.66
N VAL A 113 0.26 -4.63 -1.74
CA VAL A 113 1.00 -5.58 -0.87
C VAL A 113 0.80 -5.34 0.62
N PRO A 114 0.78 -4.10 1.15
CA PRO A 114 0.52 -3.90 2.57
C PRO A 114 -0.85 -4.40 3.04
N LYS A 115 -1.86 -4.35 2.17
CA LYS A 115 -3.20 -4.86 2.46
C LYS A 115 -3.34 -6.35 2.19
N ARG A 116 -2.76 -6.84 1.10
CA ARG A 116 -2.82 -8.26 0.70
C ARG A 116 -1.90 -9.15 1.54
N GLY A 117 -0.76 -8.60 1.96
CA GLY A 117 0.34 -9.36 2.53
C GLY A 117 1.21 -10.03 1.47
N TRP A 118 2.37 -10.51 1.89
CA TRP A 118 3.28 -11.29 1.05
C TRP A 118 2.88 -12.76 0.97
N MET A 119 2.37 -13.31 2.06
CA MET A 119 1.99 -14.72 2.14
C MET A 119 0.79 -14.88 3.08
N ALA A 120 -0.30 -15.43 2.58
CA ALA A 120 -1.50 -15.71 3.37
C ALA A 120 -2.02 -14.52 4.21
N GLY A 121 -1.95 -13.30 3.69
CA GLY A 121 -2.36 -12.09 4.38
C GLY A 121 -1.34 -11.53 5.37
N LEU A 122 -0.15 -12.12 5.46
CA LEU A 122 0.91 -11.70 6.38
C LEU A 122 2.00 -10.92 5.65
N GLY A 123 2.55 -9.93 6.34
CA GLY A 123 3.65 -9.10 5.82
C GLY A 123 3.16 -7.93 4.96
N GLY A 124 4.12 -7.25 4.40
CA GLY A 124 3.96 -6.00 3.66
C GLY A 124 5.10 -5.07 4.08
N CYS A 125 5.71 -4.33 3.14
CA CYS A 125 6.94 -3.60 3.45
C CYS A 125 6.82 -2.74 4.72
N PRO A 126 5.83 -1.81 4.85
CA PRO A 126 5.70 -1.01 6.07
C PRO A 126 5.20 -1.82 7.27
N ASN A 127 4.37 -2.83 7.06
CA ASN A 127 3.73 -3.60 8.13
C ASN A 127 4.77 -4.39 8.94
N VAL A 128 5.84 -4.85 8.27
CA VAL A 128 6.97 -5.55 8.92
C VAL A 128 8.14 -4.62 9.28
N GLY A 129 7.96 -3.31 9.15
CA GLY A 129 8.95 -2.31 9.56
C GLY A 129 9.92 -1.85 8.47
N GLY A 130 9.79 -2.34 7.24
CA GLY A 130 10.54 -1.86 6.08
C GLY A 130 9.89 -0.63 5.43
N ILE A 131 10.68 0.27 4.89
CA ILE A 131 10.16 1.41 4.12
C ILE A 131 9.60 0.93 2.77
N CYS A 132 8.60 1.62 2.23
CA CYS A 132 8.23 1.49 0.84
C CYS A 132 9.26 2.22 -0.02
N ILE A 133 9.92 1.51 -0.92
CA ILE A 133 10.96 2.05 -1.81
C ILE A 133 10.45 2.43 -3.21
N GLY A 134 9.14 2.33 -3.44
CA GLY A 134 8.55 2.74 -4.72
C GLY A 134 8.68 1.73 -5.86
N CYS A 135 8.95 0.45 -5.57
CA CYS A 135 9.31 -0.57 -6.58
C CYS A 135 8.22 -0.87 -7.63
N THR A 136 7.00 -0.41 -7.42
CA THR A 136 5.88 -0.57 -8.36
C THR A 136 5.65 0.64 -9.26
N MET A 137 6.39 1.71 -9.04
CA MET A 137 6.20 2.97 -9.75
C MET A 137 7.15 3.12 -10.94
N PRO A 138 6.74 3.85 -11.99
CA PRO A 138 7.60 4.14 -13.12
C PRO A 138 8.82 4.96 -12.69
N GLY A 139 9.97 4.61 -13.28
CA GLY A 139 11.26 5.24 -12.95
C GLY A 139 11.97 4.65 -11.73
N PHE A 140 11.45 3.55 -11.15
CA PHE A 140 12.18 2.77 -10.16
C PHE A 140 13.38 2.05 -10.83
N PRO A 141 14.58 1.99 -10.20
CA PRO A 141 14.89 2.54 -8.87
C PRO A 141 15.33 4.01 -8.88
N ASP A 142 15.75 4.58 -10.01
CA ASP A 142 16.51 5.82 -10.11
C ASP A 142 15.80 7.04 -9.48
N LYS A 143 14.49 7.16 -9.68
CA LYS A 143 13.69 8.26 -9.11
C LYS A 143 13.51 8.19 -7.58
N PHE A 144 13.79 7.03 -7.00
CA PHE A 144 13.55 6.75 -5.57
C PHE A 144 14.84 6.65 -4.77
N MET A 145 15.97 6.76 -5.45
CA MET A 145 17.28 6.77 -4.81
C MET A 145 17.70 8.18 -4.35
N PRO A 146 18.47 8.26 -3.26
CA PRO A 146 18.82 7.17 -2.36
C PRO A 146 17.61 6.74 -1.52
N PHE A 147 17.47 5.43 -1.33
CA PHE A 147 16.44 4.87 -0.45
C PHE A 147 16.65 5.37 0.96
N MET A 148 15.87 5.46 1.87
CA MET A 148 16.04 5.96 3.24
C MET A 148 16.15 7.50 3.38
N ASP A 149 16.13 8.24 2.28
CA ASP A 149 15.97 9.69 2.34
C ASP A 149 14.48 10.05 2.39
N GLU A 150 14.18 11.14 3.08
CA GLU A 150 12.79 11.61 3.19
C GLU A 150 12.25 11.99 1.79
N PRO A 151 11.08 11.43 1.37
CA PRO A 151 10.56 11.69 0.04
C PRO A 151 10.31 13.19 -0.22
N PRO A 152 10.45 13.67 -1.47
CA PRO A 152 10.16 15.05 -1.82
C PRO A 152 8.73 15.45 -1.37
N GLY A 153 8.61 16.57 -0.69
CA GLY A 153 7.33 17.06 -0.17
C GLY A 153 6.85 16.40 1.13
N ALA A 154 7.52 15.36 1.62
CA ALA A 154 7.15 14.69 2.87
C ALA A 154 7.23 15.64 4.09
N LYS A 155 8.16 16.60 4.10
CA LYS A 155 8.24 17.63 5.16
C LYS A 155 6.98 18.49 5.22
N VAL A 156 6.43 18.86 4.07
CA VAL A 156 5.21 19.67 3.98
C VAL A 156 4.00 18.84 4.38
N SER A 157 3.84 17.65 3.79
CA SER A 157 2.71 16.75 4.09
C SER A 157 2.72 16.27 5.54
N SER A 158 3.89 15.97 6.11
CA SER A 158 4.01 15.60 7.52
C SER A 158 3.70 16.77 8.46
N GLY A 159 4.06 18.00 8.07
CA GLY A 159 3.70 19.21 8.80
C GLY A 159 2.18 19.42 8.86
N PHE A 160 1.49 19.25 7.73
CA PHE A 160 0.03 19.27 7.68
C PHE A 160 -0.60 18.14 8.51
N ALA A 161 -0.06 16.91 8.43
CA ALA A 161 -0.55 15.78 9.23
C ALA A 161 -0.42 16.05 10.73
N VAL A 162 0.69 16.64 11.19
CA VAL A 162 0.86 17.04 12.59
C VAL A 162 -0.18 18.07 13.02
N ALA A 163 -0.42 19.11 12.21
CA ALA A 163 -1.39 20.15 12.52
C ALA A 163 -2.82 19.58 12.55
N TYR A 164 -3.18 18.79 11.55
CA TYR A 164 -4.48 18.11 11.45
C TYR A 164 -4.66 17.09 12.60
N GLY A 165 -3.65 16.26 12.84
CA GLY A 165 -3.67 15.26 13.91
C GLY A 165 -3.88 15.88 15.29
N ARG A 166 -3.27 17.04 15.59
CA ARG A 166 -3.53 17.78 16.84
C ARG A 166 -4.97 18.26 16.96
N ALA A 167 -5.54 18.80 15.88
CA ALA A 167 -6.94 19.22 15.85
C ALA A 167 -7.89 18.02 16.05
N VAL A 168 -7.65 16.92 15.34
CA VAL A 168 -8.44 15.68 15.45
C VAL A 168 -8.29 15.04 16.83
N ALA A 169 -7.08 15.02 17.41
CA ALA A 169 -6.85 14.51 18.76
C ALA A 169 -7.63 15.30 19.81
N THR A 170 -7.71 16.62 19.65
CA THR A 170 -8.50 17.48 20.56
C THR A 170 -9.99 17.15 20.45
N LEU A 171 -10.53 17.07 19.21
CA LEU A 171 -11.92 16.67 18.96
C LEU A 171 -12.21 15.25 19.49
N ARG A 172 -11.29 14.31 19.24
CA ARG A 172 -11.41 12.93 19.72
C ARG A 172 -11.44 12.85 21.24
N ASN A 173 -10.59 13.59 21.93
CA ASN A 173 -10.59 13.64 23.40
C ASN A 173 -11.92 14.22 23.96
N MET A 174 -12.51 15.20 23.28
CA MET A 174 -13.82 15.73 23.62
C MET A 174 -14.95 14.72 23.38
N THR A 175 -14.86 13.92 22.30
CA THR A 175 -15.86 12.88 21.98
C THR A 175 -15.65 11.59 22.76
N GLN A 176 -14.41 11.23 23.12
CA GLN A 176 -14.12 10.05 23.95
C GLN A 176 -14.75 10.13 25.35
N ALA A 177 -14.87 11.32 25.92
CA ALA A 177 -15.60 11.51 27.18
C ALA A 177 -17.08 11.12 27.08
N THR A 178 -17.66 11.19 25.87
CA THR A 178 -19.05 10.79 25.57
C THR A 178 -19.16 9.33 25.13
N VAL A 179 -18.15 8.79 24.46
CA VAL A 179 -18.12 7.42 23.89
C VAL A 179 -17.62 6.39 24.91
N ASN A 180 -16.80 6.80 25.88
CA ASN A 180 -16.33 5.93 26.98
C ASN A 180 -17.40 5.58 28.02
N LYS A 181 -18.65 6.00 27.85
CA LYS A 181 -19.74 5.41 28.60
C LYS A 181 -19.95 3.99 28.11
N GLU A 182 -19.65 3.02 28.97
CA GLU A 182 -19.89 1.61 28.67
C GLU A 182 -21.29 1.41 28.09
N PRO A 183 -21.42 0.71 26.95
CA PRO A 183 -22.73 0.47 26.36
C PRO A 183 -23.57 -0.34 27.35
N LYS A 184 -24.80 0.05 27.59
CA LYS A 184 -25.73 -0.62 28.52
C LYS A 184 -25.88 -2.13 28.25
N TRP A 185 -25.67 -2.58 27.00
CA TRP A 185 -25.73 -3.99 26.63
C TRP A 185 -24.55 -4.82 27.17
N ARG A 186 -23.44 -4.19 27.56
CA ARG A 186 -22.27 -4.91 28.11
C ARG A 186 -22.57 -5.49 29.48
N HIS A 187 -23.34 -4.79 30.27
CA HIS A 187 -23.79 -5.29 31.58
C HIS A 187 -24.86 -6.38 31.44
N ALA A 188 -25.75 -6.28 30.46
CA ALA A 188 -26.77 -7.30 30.20
C ALA A 188 -26.20 -8.62 29.66
N ARG A 189 -25.01 -8.61 29.05
CA ARG A 189 -24.33 -9.83 28.54
C ARG A 189 -23.35 -10.44 29.54
N ALA A 190 -22.95 -9.76 30.59
CA ALA A 190 -22.01 -10.29 31.57
C ALA A 190 -22.55 -11.56 32.28
N GLU A 191 -23.86 -11.68 32.40
CA GLU A 191 -24.51 -12.90 32.95
C GLU A 191 -24.53 -14.08 31.96
N LEU A 192 -24.33 -13.83 30.66
CA LEU A 192 -24.38 -14.88 29.61
C LEU A 192 -22.98 -15.36 29.16
N THR A 193 -21.90 -14.70 29.59
CA THR A 193 -20.52 -15.01 29.17
C THR A 193 -19.63 -15.39 30.36
N THR A 194 -20.12 -16.26 31.22
CA THR A 194 -19.25 -16.96 32.20
C THR A 194 -18.25 -17.83 31.42
N GLY A 195 -17.04 -17.35 31.22
CA GLY A 195 -15.95 -18.12 30.62
C GLY A 195 -15.17 -17.47 29.46
N TYR A 196 -15.58 -16.31 28.96
CA TYR A 196 -14.81 -15.61 27.93
C TYR A 196 -13.86 -14.59 28.57
N HIS A 197 -12.58 -14.93 28.62
CA HIS A 197 -11.51 -13.97 28.90
C HIS A 197 -11.02 -13.40 27.57
N PRO A 198 -11.19 -12.09 27.27
CA PRO A 198 -10.57 -11.50 26.10
C PRO A 198 -9.06 -11.66 26.24
N ARG A 199 -8.41 -12.18 25.21
CA ARG A 199 -6.94 -12.22 25.16
C ARG A 199 -6.46 -10.77 25.13
N SER A 200 -5.68 -10.41 26.12
CA SER A 200 -4.87 -9.16 26.09
C SER A 200 -3.76 -9.38 25.07
N TYR A 201 -3.79 -8.61 24.00
CA TYR A 201 -2.68 -8.48 23.05
C TYR A 201 -1.77 -7.35 23.50
#